data_ebd480f1f152c42cd87e39fc73a455c4
#
_entry.id   ebd480f1f152c42cd87e39fc73a455c4
#
_cell.length_a   1.000
_cell.length_b   1.000
_cell.length_c   1.000
_cell.angle_alpha   90.00
_cell.angle_beta   90.00
_cell.angle_gamma   90.00
#
_symmetry.space_group_name_H-M   'P 1'
#
loop_
_entity.id
_entity.type
_entity.pdbx_description
1 polymer ?
#
loop_
_entity_poly.entity_id
_entity_poly.type
_entity_poly.pdbx_seq_one_letter_code
_entity_poly.pdbx_strand_id
1 'polypeptide(L)'
;MSANNVSIVRDDPPLDPTLPAWIYSVALLKVYFSDGTYKEGYATLLKNGRYIASSETLYSNGLYPKMILAKMQDSSAKELICIASLHLEAIDRDQGLSLLKTADFRDDYCHKREESYYHARIYAKYAQTFRSNPYANQKTPNSDLYYPALNEGNSFSIQTTDISVAELLKSKKFLSLDASFKKGSVLWGGRPYFSEVGEFMGMASSTLENQESLVIIPKEKIARFLSALKNQNIFQNIP
;
A
#
# COMPACT_ATOMS: atom_id res chain seq x y z
N MET A 1 3.31 -36.53 -32.44
CA MET A 1 3.63 -36.67 -30.99
C MET A 1 3.24 -35.35 -30.34
N SER A 2 2.13 -35.37 -29.59
CA SER A 2 1.57 -34.17 -28.97
C SER A 2 2.26 -33.98 -27.62
N ALA A 3 2.99 -32.87 -27.44
CA ALA A 3 3.59 -32.54 -26.17
C ALA A 3 2.47 -32.13 -25.20
N ASN A 4 2.22 -32.98 -24.23
CA ASN A 4 1.34 -32.64 -23.10
C ASN A 4 1.98 -31.49 -22.30
N ASN A 5 1.48 -30.29 -22.49
CA ASN A 5 1.74 -29.18 -21.58
C ASN A 5 1.08 -29.51 -20.24
N VAL A 6 1.81 -30.14 -19.36
CA VAL A 6 1.46 -30.22 -17.94
C VAL A 6 1.66 -28.82 -17.37
N SER A 7 0.58 -28.07 -17.26
CA SER A 7 0.59 -26.84 -16.44
C SER A 7 0.79 -27.28 -14.99
N ILE A 8 1.99 -27.06 -14.46
CA ILE A 8 2.26 -27.21 -13.05
C ILE A 8 1.45 -26.12 -12.35
N VAL A 9 0.25 -26.47 -11.90
CA VAL A 9 -0.48 -25.63 -10.94
C VAL A 9 0.33 -25.71 -9.65
N ARG A 10 1.17 -24.73 -9.39
CA ARG A 10 1.77 -24.58 -8.09
C ARG A 10 0.62 -24.28 -7.12
N ASP A 11 0.42 -25.13 -6.14
CA ASP A 11 -0.43 -24.81 -5.00
C ASP A 11 0.07 -23.52 -4.37
N ASP A 12 -0.87 -22.66 -3.91
CA ASP A 12 -0.49 -21.43 -3.21
C ASP A 12 0.37 -21.84 -2.01
N PRO A 13 1.57 -21.25 -1.85
CA PRO A 13 2.41 -21.59 -0.72
C PRO A 13 1.65 -21.26 0.59
N PRO A 14 1.81 -22.06 1.64
CA PRO A 14 1.12 -21.85 2.91
C PRO A 14 1.50 -20.49 3.49
N LEU A 15 0.49 -19.74 3.95
CA LEU A 15 0.70 -18.49 4.67
C LEU A 15 1.47 -18.77 5.96
N ASP A 16 2.33 -17.84 6.35
CA ASP A 16 2.90 -17.82 7.69
C ASP A 16 1.77 -17.52 8.70
N PRO A 17 1.38 -18.47 9.55
CA PRO A 17 0.29 -18.28 10.50
C PRO A 17 0.61 -17.25 11.60
N THR A 18 1.86 -16.83 11.73
CA THR A 18 2.29 -15.81 12.70
C THR A 18 2.08 -14.40 12.20
N LEU A 19 1.82 -14.22 10.90
CA LEU A 19 1.58 -12.91 10.28
C LEU A 19 0.08 -12.69 10.02
N PRO A 20 -0.46 -11.49 10.29
CA PRO A 20 -1.83 -11.16 9.96
C PRO A 20 -2.02 -11.08 8.45
N ALA A 21 -3.18 -11.48 7.94
CA ALA A 21 -3.48 -11.53 6.51
C ALA A 21 -3.29 -10.16 5.79
N TRP A 22 -3.49 -9.05 6.49
CA TRP A 22 -3.33 -7.73 5.89
C TRP A 22 -1.88 -7.40 5.48
N ILE A 23 -0.87 -8.08 6.06
CA ILE A 23 0.54 -7.84 5.71
C ILE A 23 0.79 -8.09 4.22
N TYR A 24 0.06 -9.06 3.63
CA TYR A 24 0.16 -9.42 2.22
C TYR A 24 -0.51 -8.41 1.28
N SER A 25 -1.16 -7.37 1.80
CA SER A 25 -1.64 -6.23 1.01
C SER A 25 -0.67 -5.04 1.02
N VAL A 26 0.42 -5.14 1.77
CA VAL A 26 1.40 -4.05 1.91
C VAL A 26 2.52 -4.23 0.89
N ALA A 27 2.80 -3.19 0.14
CA ALA A 27 3.94 -3.11 -0.75
C ALA A 27 4.97 -2.09 -0.26
N LEU A 28 6.24 -2.45 -0.36
CA LEU A 28 7.36 -1.53 -0.33
C LEU A 28 7.64 -1.09 -1.76
N LEU A 29 7.56 0.21 -2.02
CA LEU A 29 7.85 0.80 -3.32
C LEU A 29 9.30 1.23 -3.40
N LYS A 30 9.93 0.98 -4.56
CA LYS A 30 11.16 1.63 -4.97
C LYS A 30 10.89 2.42 -6.25
N VAL A 31 11.00 3.74 -6.15
CA VAL A 31 10.53 4.71 -7.15
C VAL A 31 11.74 5.42 -7.73
N TYR A 32 12.01 5.23 -9.01
CA TYR A 32 13.15 5.81 -9.71
C TYR A 32 12.71 6.99 -10.57
N PHE A 33 13.49 8.06 -10.54
CA PHE A 33 13.28 9.30 -11.30
C PHE A 33 14.27 9.41 -12.47
N SER A 34 13.98 10.32 -13.40
CA SER A 34 14.79 10.50 -14.61
C SER A 34 16.17 11.11 -14.33
N ASP A 35 16.37 11.78 -13.19
CA ASP A 35 17.64 12.35 -12.74
C ASP A 35 18.59 11.33 -12.06
N GLY A 36 18.17 10.04 -12.03
CA GLY A 36 18.94 8.98 -11.40
C GLY A 36 18.70 8.84 -9.90
N THR A 37 17.93 9.73 -9.29
CA THR A 37 17.54 9.60 -7.87
C THR A 37 16.46 8.54 -7.69
N TYR A 38 16.29 8.07 -6.45
CA TYR A 38 15.18 7.20 -6.09
C TYR A 38 14.61 7.56 -4.72
N LYS A 39 13.35 7.18 -4.51
CA LYS A 39 12.68 7.22 -3.21
C LYS A 39 12.11 5.85 -2.88
N GLU A 40 11.94 5.61 -1.59
CA GLU A 40 11.26 4.43 -1.09
C GLU A 40 10.06 4.86 -0.23
N GLY A 41 9.04 4.03 -0.20
CA GLY A 41 7.83 4.25 0.58
C GLY A 41 6.93 3.05 0.56
N TYR A 42 5.77 3.18 1.16
CA TYR A 42 4.77 2.12 1.21
C TYR A 42 3.63 2.38 0.22
N ALA A 43 2.95 1.31 -0.14
CA ALA A 43 1.65 1.36 -0.79
C ALA A 43 0.76 0.24 -0.25
N THR A 44 -0.54 0.41 -0.38
CA THR A 44 -1.52 -0.61 -0.04
C THR A 44 -2.19 -1.11 -1.30
N LEU A 45 -2.15 -2.43 -1.50
CA LEU A 45 -2.80 -3.11 -2.60
C LEU A 45 -4.32 -3.01 -2.47
N LEU A 46 -4.94 -2.53 -3.53
CA LEU A 46 -6.38 -2.45 -3.73
C LEU A 46 -6.84 -3.48 -4.76
N LYS A 47 -8.14 -3.68 -4.88
CA LYS A 47 -8.71 -4.50 -5.95
C LYS A 47 -8.29 -4.02 -7.33
N ASN A 48 -8.36 -4.92 -8.31
CA ASN A 48 -8.03 -4.68 -9.72
C ASN A 48 -6.57 -4.26 -9.96
N GLY A 49 -5.64 -4.73 -9.11
CA GLY A 49 -4.21 -4.49 -9.26
C GLY A 49 -3.80 -3.03 -9.10
N ARG A 50 -4.59 -2.25 -8.34
CA ARG A 50 -4.27 -0.87 -7.99
C ARG A 50 -3.63 -0.77 -6.62
N TYR A 51 -2.97 0.36 -6.37
CA TYR A 51 -2.36 0.66 -5.08
C TYR A 51 -2.62 2.11 -4.72
N ILE A 52 -2.87 2.34 -3.43
CA ILE A 52 -2.84 3.68 -2.87
C ILE A 52 -1.49 3.93 -2.23
N ALA A 53 -0.89 5.09 -2.50
CA ALA A 53 0.42 5.48 -2.00
C ALA A 53 0.46 6.97 -1.66
N SER A 54 1.53 7.41 -0.97
CA SER A 54 1.78 8.81 -0.70
C SER A 54 2.26 9.54 -1.97
N SER A 55 1.73 10.73 -2.22
CA SER A 55 2.20 11.59 -3.32
C SER A 55 3.66 12.02 -3.14
N GLU A 56 4.14 12.13 -1.90
CA GLU A 56 5.52 12.51 -1.60
C GLU A 56 6.53 11.46 -2.11
N THR A 57 6.18 10.18 -2.06
CA THR A 57 7.02 9.10 -2.59
C THR A 57 7.11 9.16 -4.12
N LEU A 58 6.06 9.67 -4.77
CA LEU A 58 5.90 9.64 -6.23
C LEU A 58 6.16 10.98 -6.92
N TYR A 59 6.71 11.95 -6.19
CA TYR A 59 7.10 13.24 -6.74
C TYR A 59 8.41 13.72 -6.11
N SER A 60 9.33 14.20 -6.93
CA SER A 60 10.63 14.71 -6.48
C SER A 60 11.10 15.83 -7.39
N ASN A 61 11.30 17.05 -6.84
CA ASN A 61 11.92 18.18 -7.55
C ASN A 61 11.33 18.46 -8.94
N GLY A 62 10.01 18.40 -9.09
CA GLY A 62 9.35 18.60 -10.38
C GLY A 62 9.24 17.34 -11.25
N LEU A 63 9.80 16.22 -10.82
CA LEU A 63 9.86 14.97 -11.58
C LEU A 63 8.80 13.98 -11.11
N TYR A 64 8.26 13.23 -12.08
CA TYR A 64 7.42 12.06 -11.88
C TYR A 64 8.22 10.78 -12.06
N PRO A 65 7.73 9.63 -11.55
CA PRO A 65 8.44 8.38 -11.64
C PRO A 65 8.67 7.92 -13.08
N LYS A 66 9.91 7.49 -13.37
CA LYS A 66 10.26 6.76 -14.59
C LYS A 66 9.99 5.26 -14.45
N MET A 67 10.19 4.71 -13.26
CA MET A 67 9.97 3.30 -12.95
C MET A 67 9.56 3.17 -11.48
N ILE A 68 8.58 2.32 -11.22
CA ILE A 68 8.11 1.98 -9.88
C ILE A 68 8.13 0.46 -9.75
N LEU A 69 8.86 -0.05 -8.76
CA LEU A 69 8.87 -1.47 -8.41
C LEU A 69 8.17 -1.67 -7.07
N ALA A 70 7.34 -2.69 -6.99
CA ALA A 70 6.67 -3.10 -5.78
C ALA A 70 7.26 -4.41 -5.27
N LYS A 71 7.68 -4.42 -4.01
CA LYS A 71 8.06 -5.62 -3.26
C LYS A 71 7.01 -5.88 -2.20
N MET A 72 6.63 -7.14 -2.02
CA MET A 72 5.61 -7.53 -1.06
C MET A 72 6.03 -8.79 -0.31
N GLN A 73 5.37 -9.05 0.81
CA GLN A 73 5.47 -10.32 1.49
C GLN A 73 4.85 -11.41 0.62
N ASP A 74 5.60 -12.45 0.34
CA ASP A 74 5.08 -13.70 -0.20
C ASP A 74 4.78 -14.66 0.95
N SER A 75 3.82 -15.52 0.72
CA SER A 75 3.47 -16.58 1.66
C SER A 75 4.59 -17.59 1.92
N SER A 76 5.56 -17.71 1.02
CA SER A 76 6.66 -18.67 1.07
C SER A 76 7.98 -18.09 1.54
N ALA A 77 8.15 -16.76 1.50
CA ALA A 77 9.41 -16.09 1.80
C ALA A 77 9.29 -15.19 3.04
N LYS A 78 10.32 -15.19 3.87
CA LYS A 78 10.42 -14.22 4.98
C LYS A 78 10.78 -12.83 4.49
N GLU A 79 11.55 -12.74 3.41
CA GLU A 79 11.96 -11.47 2.80
C GLU A 79 10.91 -10.96 1.81
N LEU A 80 10.89 -9.64 1.63
CA LEU A 80 10.06 -9.02 0.59
C LEU A 80 10.62 -9.37 -0.79
N ILE A 81 9.79 -9.95 -1.62
CA ILE A 81 10.13 -10.30 -3.00
C ILE A 81 9.55 -9.29 -4.00
N CYS A 82 10.15 -9.20 -5.16
CA CYS A 82 9.62 -8.40 -6.25
C CYS A 82 8.34 -9.03 -6.79
N ILE A 83 7.28 -8.21 -6.91
CA ILE A 83 5.95 -8.68 -7.34
C ILE A 83 5.53 -8.07 -8.66
N ALA A 84 5.75 -6.76 -8.82
CA ALA A 84 5.24 -6.02 -9.96
C ALA A 84 6.05 -4.77 -10.26
N SER A 85 5.95 -4.29 -11.50
CA SER A 85 6.15 -2.88 -11.82
C SER A 85 4.81 -2.18 -11.88
N LEU A 86 4.82 -0.91 -11.47
CA LEU A 86 3.63 -0.09 -11.40
C LEU A 86 3.78 1.14 -12.28
N HIS A 87 2.65 1.73 -12.69
CA HIS A 87 2.60 3.06 -13.27
C HIS A 87 1.69 3.97 -12.46
N LEU A 88 1.96 5.26 -12.51
CA LEU A 88 1.16 6.29 -11.86
C LEU A 88 -0.10 6.56 -12.68
N GLU A 89 -1.29 6.35 -12.10
CA GLU A 89 -2.58 6.68 -12.71
C GLU A 89 -3.05 8.08 -12.32
N ALA A 90 -2.92 8.42 -11.03
CA ALA A 90 -3.33 9.74 -10.53
C ALA A 90 -2.48 10.18 -9.34
N ILE A 91 -2.33 11.48 -9.17
CA ILE A 91 -1.65 12.09 -8.04
C ILE A 91 -2.38 13.37 -7.61
N ASP A 92 -2.64 13.48 -6.32
CA ASP A 92 -3.17 14.68 -5.66
C ASP A 92 -2.20 15.07 -4.55
N ARG A 93 -1.38 16.08 -4.83
CA ARG A 93 -0.34 16.55 -3.90
C ARG A 93 -0.93 17.34 -2.74
N ASP A 94 -2.07 17.98 -2.93
CA ASP A 94 -2.74 18.75 -1.88
C ASP A 94 -3.26 17.81 -0.79
N GLN A 95 -3.80 16.66 -1.22
CA GLN A 95 -4.28 15.64 -0.30
C GLN A 95 -3.21 14.62 0.13
N GLY A 96 -2.03 14.64 -0.48
CA GLY A 96 -0.96 13.69 -0.18
C GLY A 96 -1.19 12.28 -0.76
N LEU A 97 -2.06 12.12 -1.77
CA LEU A 97 -2.53 10.84 -2.28
C LEU A 97 -2.07 10.56 -3.71
N SER A 98 -1.83 9.30 -4.01
CA SER A 98 -1.55 8.83 -5.38
C SER A 98 -2.16 7.47 -5.62
N LEU A 99 -2.67 7.26 -6.84
CA LEU A 99 -3.17 5.98 -7.33
C LEU A 99 -2.18 5.40 -8.33
N LEU A 100 -1.79 4.16 -8.09
CA LEU A 100 -0.94 3.38 -8.98
C LEU A 100 -1.70 2.17 -9.51
N LYS A 101 -1.23 1.63 -10.63
CA LYS A 101 -1.74 0.39 -11.21
C LYS A 101 -0.59 -0.51 -11.62
N THR A 102 -0.80 -1.82 -11.49
CA THR A 102 0.10 -2.84 -12.02
C THR A 102 0.26 -2.67 -13.53
N ALA A 103 1.50 -2.49 -13.96
CA ALA A 103 1.88 -2.50 -15.37
C ALA A 103 2.26 -3.91 -15.83
N ASP A 104 3.14 -4.56 -15.05
CA ASP A 104 3.61 -5.92 -15.32
C ASP A 104 3.81 -6.67 -14.02
N PHE A 105 3.46 -7.96 -13.99
CA PHE A 105 3.91 -8.86 -12.93
C PHE A 105 5.39 -9.21 -13.10
N ARG A 106 6.05 -9.47 -11.98
CA ARG A 106 7.48 -9.78 -11.93
C ARG A 106 7.72 -11.00 -11.03
N ASP A 107 8.82 -11.70 -11.29
CA ASP A 107 9.30 -12.75 -10.39
C ASP A 107 10.15 -12.17 -9.26
N ASP A 108 10.63 -13.04 -8.37
CA ASP A 108 11.42 -12.69 -7.20
C ASP A 108 12.69 -11.88 -7.53
N TYR A 109 13.20 -12.04 -8.75
CA TYR A 109 14.37 -11.32 -9.29
C TYR A 109 14.00 -10.06 -10.07
N CYS A 110 12.74 -9.63 -10.02
CA CYS A 110 12.20 -8.50 -10.76
C CYS A 110 12.18 -8.65 -12.29
N HIS A 111 12.28 -9.86 -12.84
CA HIS A 111 12.09 -10.09 -14.27
C HIS A 111 10.60 -10.11 -14.62
N LYS A 112 10.25 -9.50 -15.74
CA LYS A 112 8.87 -9.47 -16.25
C LYS A 112 8.30 -10.87 -16.45
N ARG A 113 7.05 -11.07 -16.04
CA ARG A 113 6.27 -12.30 -16.18
C ARG A 113 4.89 -12.00 -16.78
N GLU A 114 4.23 -13.03 -17.28
CA GLU A 114 2.88 -12.94 -17.81
C GLU A 114 1.84 -12.76 -16.70
N GLU A 115 0.63 -12.29 -17.04
CA GLU A 115 -0.48 -12.09 -16.10
C GLU A 115 -0.94 -13.38 -15.40
N SER A 116 -0.70 -14.54 -16.00
CA SER A 116 -0.99 -15.86 -15.41
C SER A 116 -0.03 -16.27 -14.29
N TYR A 117 1.03 -15.50 -14.04
CA TYR A 117 1.97 -15.81 -12.99
C TYR A 117 1.30 -15.78 -11.60
N TYR A 118 1.74 -16.65 -10.70
CA TYR A 118 1.06 -16.90 -9.42
C TYR A 118 0.87 -15.65 -8.55
N HIS A 119 1.69 -14.62 -8.69
CA HIS A 119 1.53 -13.34 -8.00
C HIS A 119 0.16 -12.69 -8.26
N ALA A 120 -0.43 -12.87 -9.44
CA ALA A 120 -1.76 -12.36 -9.73
C ALA A 120 -2.84 -12.93 -8.81
N ARG A 121 -2.70 -14.18 -8.36
CA ARG A 121 -3.62 -14.84 -7.41
C ARG A 121 -3.51 -14.26 -6.00
N ILE A 122 -2.30 -13.96 -5.54
CA ILE A 122 -2.06 -13.28 -4.25
C ILE A 122 -2.75 -11.92 -4.25
N TYR A 123 -2.65 -11.18 -5.33
CA TYR A 123 -3.31 -9.90 -5.52
C TYR A 123 -4.83 -9.96 -5.35
N ALA A 124 -5.48 -10.94 -5.92
CA ALA A 124 -6.92 -11.09 -5.83
C ALA A 124 -7.37 -11.39 -4.38
N LYS A 125 -6.57 -12.14 -3.63
CA LYS A 125 -6.91 -12.65 -2.31
C LYS A 125 -6.76 -11.61 -1.19
N TYR A 126 -5.70 -10.82 -1.23
CA TYR A 126 -5.33 -9.90 -0.12
C TYR A 126 -5.61 -8.44 -0.39
N ALA A 127 -6.08 -8.09 -1.58
CA ALA A 127 -6.43 -6.73 -1.94
C ALA A 127 -7.44 -6.12 -0.96
N GLN A 128 -7.11 -4.94 -0.43
CA GLN A 128 -7.99 -4.20 0.47
C GLN A 128 -9.20 -3.64 -0.26
N THR A 129 -10.31 -3.52 0.46
CA THR A 129 -11.53 -2.92 -0.04
C THR A 129 -11.99 -1.80 0.87
N PHE A 130 -12.45 -0.70 0.29
CA PHE A 130 -13.07 0.38 1.05
C PHE A 130 -14.55 0.05 1.27
N ARG A 131 -14.82 -0.82 2.24
CA ARG A 131 -16.19 -1.07 2.69
C ARG A 131 -16.63 0.07 3.60
N SER A 132 -17.95 0.27 3.73
CA SER A 132 -18.52 1.15 4.76
C SER A 132 -17.93 0.81 6.13
N ASN A 133 -17.78 1.83 6.98
CA ASN A 133 -17.21 1.69 8.31
C ASN A 133 -17.82 0.47 9.05
N PRO A 134 -17.05 -0.59 9.36
CA PRO A 134 -17.57 -1.77 10.04
C PRO A 134 -18.05 -1.47 11.45
N TYR A 135 -17.63 -0.33 12.00
CA TYR A 135 -18.03 0.13 13.34
C TYR A 135 -19.22 1.11 13.32
N ALA A 136 -19.86 1.33 12.14
CA ALA A 136 -20.98 2.27 12.02
C ALA A 136 -22.14 1.96 12.99
N ASN A 137 -22.34 0.67 13.34
CA ASN A 137 -23.39 0.19 14.23
C ASN A 137 -22.85 -0.46 15.52
N GLN A 138 -21.56 -0.34 15.79
CA GLN A 138 -20.94 -0.94 16.97
C GLN A 138 -20.17 0.12 17.75
N LYS A 139 -19.97 -0.13 19.06
CA LYS A 139 -19.07 0.71 19.86
C LYS A 139 -17.66 0.63 19.25
N THR A 140 -17.16 1.78 18.80
CA THR A 140 -15.82 1.86 18.22
C THR A 140 -14.80 1.31 19.21
N PRO A 141 -13.97 0.33 18.86
CA PRO A 141 -12.98 -0.20 19.77
C PRO A 141 -11.95 0.89 20.09
N ASN A 142 -11.56 0.93 21.37
CA ASN A 142 -10.44 1.76 21.83
C ASN A 142 -9.13 0.97 21.73
N SER A 143 -8.95 0.27 20.61
CA SER A 143 -7.75 -0.51 20.31
C SER A 143 -6.75 0.32 19.51
N ASP A 144 -5.47 0.01 19.67
CA ASP A 144 -4.39 0.64 18.95
C ASP A 144 -4.45 0.30 17.46
N LEU A 145 -3.81 1.15 16.65
CA LEU A 145 -3.60 0.85 15.24
C LEU A 145 -2.32 0.05 15.06
N TYR A 146 -2.35 -0.89 14.13
CA TYR A 146 -1.23 -1.72 13.72
C TYR A 146 -0.65 -1.23 12.39
N TYR A 147 0.66 -1.31 12.23
CA TYR A 147 1.34 -0.92 11.00
C TYR A 147 2.54 -1.82 10.69
N PRO A 148 2.91 -1.96 9.40
CA PRO A 148 4.13 -2.66 9.00
C PRO A 148 5.35 -1.76 9.20
N ALA A 149 6.41 -2.30 9.77
CA ALA A 149 7.72 -1.69 9.82
C ALA A 149 8.72 -2.55 9.07
N LEU A 150 9.50 -1.95 8.17
CA LEU A 150 10.59 -2.63 7.49
C LEU A 150 11.73 -2.86 8.49
N ASN A 151 12.17 -4.10 8.62
CA ASN A 151 13.31 -4.47 9.45
C ASN A 151 14.59 -4.65 8.60
N GLU A 152 15.73 -4.81 9.28
CA GLU A 152 17.04 -4.95 8.64
C GLU A 152 17.13 -6.17 7.72
N GLY A 153 16.33 -7.21 7.95
CA GLY A 153 16.24 -8.41 7.12
C GLY A 153 15.37 -8.25 5.87
N ASN A 154 15.03 -7.01 5.46
CA ASN A 154 14.17 -6.73 4.31
C ASN A 154 12.82 -7.50 4.37
N SER A 155 12.24 -7.58 5.55
CA SER A 155 10.93 -8.17 5.82
C SER A 155 10.09 -7.22 6.66
N PHE A 156 8.77 -7.44 6.72
CA PHE A 156 7.90 -6.65 7.57
C PHE A 156 7.81 -7.25 8.98
N SER A 157 7.93 -6.40 9.99
CA SER A 157 7.46 -6.64 11.36
C SER A 157 6.19 -5.85 11.63
N ILE A 158 5.43 -6.27 12.62
CA ILE A 158 4.19 -5.61 13.03
C ILE A 158 4.49 -4.74 14.24
N GLN A 159 4.07 -3.50 14.17
CA GLN A 159 4.19 -2.52 15.24
C GLN A 159 2.82 -1.96 15.59
N THR A 160 2.69 -1.42 16.78
CA THR A 160 1.50 -0.68 17.25
C THR A 160 1.82 0.79 17.44
N THR A 161 0.81 1.63 17.36
CA THR A 161 0.90 3.06 17.64
C THR A 161 0.02 3.41 18.83
N ASP A 162 0.34 4.48 19.55
CA ASP A 162 -0.47 5.00 20.65
C ASP A 162 -1.78 5.65 20.19
N ILE A 163 -2.00 5.75 18.87
CA ILE A 163 -3.22 6.29 18.28
C ILE A 163 -4.28 5.19 18.23
N SER A 164 -5.41 5.43 18.86
CA SER A 164 -6.53 4.49 18.83
C SER A 164 -7.38 4.62 17.57
N VAL A 165 -8.05 3.52 17.19
CA VAL A 165 -9.06 3.51 16.14
C VAL A 165 -10.13 4.57 16.37
N ALA A 166 -10.55 4.78 17.63
CA ALA A 166 -11.56 5.76 17.99
C ALA A 166 -11.12 7.21 17.72
N GLU A 167 -9.85 7.53 17.98
CA GLU A 167 -9.29 8.86 17.69
C GLU A 167 -9.23 9.12 16.19
N LEU A 168 -8.76 8.13 15.41
CA LEU A 168 -8.69 8.28 13.96
C LEU A 168 -10.07 8.49 13.34
N LEU A 169 -11.10 7.74 13.77
CA LEU A 169 -12.46 7.87 13.25
C LEU A 169 -13.16 9.17 13.67
N LYS A 170 -12.82 9.73 14.83
CA LYS A 170 -13.33 11.04 15.28
C LYS A 170 -12.66 12.20 14.56
N SER A 171 -11.44 12.02 14.07
CA SER A 171 -10.70 13.08 13.39
C SER A 171 -11.35 13.41 12.04
N LYS A 172 -11.92 14.60 11.96
CA LYS A 172 -12.41 15.17 10.68
C LYS A 172 -11.28 15.74 9.81
N LYS A 173 -10.10 15.91 10.40
CA LYS A 173 -8.87 16.39 9.79
C LYS A 173 -7.80 15.32 9.89
N PHE A 174 -6.64 15.59 9.32
CA PHE A 174 -5.45 14.77 9.48
C PHE A 174 -5.08 14.63 10.96
N LEU A 175 -4.78 13.42 11.40
CA LEU A 175 -4.21 13.20 12.71
C LEU A 175 -2.70 13.40 12.60
N SER A 176 -2.17 14.38 13.32
CA SER A 176 -0.72 14.59 13.40
C SER A 176 -0.09 13.40 14.12
N LEU A 177 0.89 12.77 13.51
CA LEU A 177 1.74 11.80 14.17
C LEU A 177 2.78 12.56 14.99
N ASP A 178 2.98 12.11 16.22
CA ASP A 178 3.87 12.78 17.16
C ASP A 178 5.30 12.92 16.62
N ALA A 179 6.01 13.96 17.03
CA ALA A 179 7.33 14.37 16.56
C ALA A 179 8.46 13.33 16.74
N SER A 180 8.18 12.18 17.37
CA SER A 180 9.11 11.04 17.42
C SER A 180 9.40 10.42 16.04
N PHE A 181 8.54 10.64 15.06
CA PHE A 181 8.77 10.27 13.66
C PHE A 181 9.51 11.39 12.94
N LYS A 182 10.81 11.47 13.11
CA LYS A 182 11.65 12.41 12.36
C LYS A 182 11.63 12.08 10.87
N LYS A 183 11.21 13.05 10.07
CA LYS A 183 11.37 13.02 8.60
C LYS A 183 12.81 12.63 8.27
N GLY A 184 13.01 11.57 7.52
CA GLY A 184 14.32 11.13 7.01
C GLY A 184 15.00 9.97 7.75
N SER A 185 14.53 9.58 8.94
CA SER A 185 15.15 8.47 9.69
C SER A 185 14.46 7.11 9.49
N VAL A 186 13.24 7.08 8.98
CA VAL A 186 12.44 5.85 8.78
C VAL A 186 11.57 6.01 7.54
N LEU A 187 11.50 4.97 6.73
CA LEU A 187 10.52 4.82 5.65
C LEU A 187 9.10 4.98 6.19
N TRP A 188 8.35 5.98 5.73
CA TRP A 188 7.02 6.25 6.27
C TRP A 188 5.97 6.64 5.21
N GLY A 189 6.37 7.27 4.10
CA GLY A 189 5.44 7.72 3.07
C GLY A 189 4.58 6.59 2.54
N GLY A 190 3.26 6.72 2.69
CA GLY A 190 2.29 5.69 2.29
C GLY A 190 2.10 4.54 3.29
N ARG A 191 2.79 4.55 4.46
CA ARG A 191 2.67 3.50 5.48
C ARG A 191 1.22 3.31 5.88
N PRO A 192 0.64 2.10 5.70
CA PRO A 192 -0.75 1.83 6.06
C PRO A 192 -0.90 1.56 7.55
N TYR A 193 -2.08 1.84 8.05
CA TYR A 193 -2.53 1.54 9.41
C TYR A 193 -3.76 0.66 9.35
N PHE A 194 -3.79 -0.35 10.22
CA PHE A 194 -4.84 -1.36 10.27
C PHE A 194 -5.43 -1.45 11.68
N SER A 195 -6.70 -1.82 11.76
CA SER A 195 -7.32 -2.19 13.02
C SER A 195 -6.89 -3.59 13.45
N GLU A 196 -7.20 -3.97 14.69
CA GLU A 196 -6.98 -5.32 15.23
C GLU A 196 -7.59 -6.44 14.37
N VAL A 197 -8.73 -6.17 13.72
CA VAL A 197 -9.37 -7.11 12.80
C VAL A 197 -8.81 -7.08 11.37
N GLY A 198 -7.74 -6.32 11.14
CA GLY A 198 -7.05 -6.25 9.85
C GLY A 198 -7.71 -5.34 8.82
N GLU A 199 -8.59 -4.45 9.23
CA GLU A 199 -9.20 -3.48 8.34
C GLU A 199 -8.26 -2.29 8.12
N PHE A 200 -8.09 -1.88 6.86
CA PHE A 200 -7.34 -0.68 6.51
C PHE A 200 -8.05 0.58 7.03
N MET A 201 -7.36 1.35 7.85
CA MET A 201 -7.88 2.52 8.54
C MET A 201 -7.39 3.84 7.96
N GLY A 202 -6.24 3.84 7.30
CA GLY A 202 -5.63 5.03 6.72
C GLY A 202 -4.16 4.80 6.39
N MET A 203 -3.49 5.86 5.96
CA MET A 203 -2.05 5.80 5.68
C MET A 203 -1.32 7.07 6.08
N ALA A 204 -0.03 6.95 6.41
CA ALA A 204 0.83 8.10 6.65
C ALA A 204 1.18 8.81 5.35
N SER A 205 1.10 10.14 5.33
CA SER A 205 1.55 10.96 4.22
C SER A 205 1.89 12.37 4.68
N SER A 206 2.55 13.15 3.83
CA SER A 206 2.59 14.61 3.93
C SER A 206 1.63 15.23 2.92
N THR A 207 1.04 16.35 3.28
CA THR A 207 0.21 17.18 2.41
C THR A 207 0.92 18.50 2.12
N LEU A 208 0.46 19.28 1.15
CA LEU A 208 1.04 20.61 0.90
C LEU A 208 0.93 21.54 2.11
N GLU A 209 -0.12 21.40 2.93
CA GLU A 209 -0.29 22.18 4.17
C GLU A 209 0.64 21.70 5.29
N ASN A 210 1.08 20.42 5.26
CA ASN A 210 1.87 19.79 6.31
C ASN A 210 3.10 19.08 5.72
N GLN A 211 3.96 19.83 5.02
CA GLN A 211 5.14 19.27 4.36
C GLN A 211 6.21 18.76 5.32
N GLU A 212 6.28 19.31 6.52
CA GLU A 212 7.29 18.98 7.52
C GLU A 212 6.81 17.95 8.56
N SER A 213 5.50 17.69 8.62
CA SER A 213 4.90 16.78 9.60
C SER A 213 4.20 15.62 8.90
N LEU A 214 4.26 14.47 9.56
CA LEU A 214 3.48 13.30 9.18
C LEU A 214 2.06 13.43 9.66
N VAL A 215 1.13 13.08 8.79
CA VAL A 215 -0.28 12.97 9.13
C VAL A 215 -0.80 11.62 8.70
N ILE A 216 -1.72 11.05 9.47
CA ILE A 216 -2.50 9.91 9.01
C ILE A 216 -3.68 10.45 8.21
N ILE A 217 -3.75 10.06 6.94
CA ILE A 217 -4.91 10.31 6.08
C ILE A 217 -5.91 9.18 6.34
N PRO A 218 -7.08 9.44 6.92
CA PRO A 218 -8.06 8.40 7.22
C PRO A 218 -8.67 7.82 5.93
N LYS A 219 -9.12 6.58 6.02
CA LYS A 219 -9.66 5.83 4.86
C LYS A 219 -10.82 6.54 4.16
N GLU A 220 -11.64 7.31 4.89
CA GLU A 220 -12.77 8.04 4.32
C GLU A 220 -12.32 9.14 3.35
N LYS A 221 -11.17 9.77 3.60
CA LYS A 221 -10.58 10.74 2.66
C LYS A 221 -10.03 10.04 1.42
N ILE A 222 -9.39 8.88 1.63
CA ILE A 222 -8.89 8.06 0.52
C ILE A 222 -10.06 7.57 -0.34
N ALA A 223 -11.14 7.10 0.27
CA ALA A 223 -12.36 6.69 -0.44
C ALA A 223 -12.97 7.83 -1.26
N ARG A 224 -12.98 9.07 -0.72
CA ARG A 224 -13.44 10.26 -1.48
C ARG A 224 -12.55 10.57 -2.67
N PHE A 225 -11.23 10.50 -2.52
CA PHE A 225 -10.28 10.66 -3.61
C PHE A 225 -10.54 9.63 -4.72
N LEU A 226 -10.67 8.35 -4.38
CA LEU A 226 -10.98 7.28 -5.35
C LEU A 226 -12.34 7.50 -6.02
N SER A 227 -13.35 7.92 -5.27
CA SER A 227 -14.69 8.22 -5.82
C SER A 227 -14.67 9.42 -6.76
N ALA A 228 -13.90 10.46 -6.47
CA ALA A 228 -13.72 11.61 -7.35
C ALA A 228 -13.10 11.20 -8.70
N LEU A 229 -12.06 10.36 -8.68
CA LEU A 229 -11.44 9.83 -9.89
C LEU A 229 -12.41 8.98 -10.72
N LYS A 230 -13.26 8.20 -10.09
CA LYS A 230 -14.29 7.41 -10.75
C LYS A 230 -15.34 8.28 -11.44
N ASN A 231 -15.81 9.32 -10.76
CA ASN A 231 -16.83 10.24 -11.28
C ASN A 231 -16.34 11.10 -12.44
N GLN A 232 -15.05 11.34 -12.55
CA GLN A 232 -14.45 12.06 -13.68
C GLN A 232 -14.33 11.22 -14.95
N ASN A 233 -14.82 9.97 -14.97
CA ASN A 233 -14.68 8.98 -16.05
C ASN A 233 -13.25 8.74 -16.52
N ILE A 234 -12.27 9.18 -15.73
CA ILE A 234 -10.85 8.99 -16.04
C ILE A 234 -10.49 7.52 -15.90
N PHE A 235 -11.16 6.82 -14.99
CA PHE A 235 -10.90 5.40 -14.72
C PHE A 235 -12.20 4.62 -14.57
N GLN A 236 -12.49 3.76 -15.52
CA GLN A 236 -13.52 2.72 -15.37
C GLN A 236 -12.95 1.64 -14.42
N ASN A 237 -13.72 1.18 -13.43
CA ASN A 237 -13.35 0.10 -12.49
C ASN A 237 -12.34 0.46 -11.38
N ILE A 238 -12.40 1.64 -10.79
CA ILE A 238 -11.77 1.88 -9.49
C ILE A 238 -12.55 1.13 -8.40
N PRO A 239 -11.86 0.44 -7.46
CA PRO A 239 -12.47 -0.37 -6.40
C PRO A 239 -13.28 0.45 -5.40
#